data_be052c1f8bd1b6d2b9e0086c3f59c17e
#
_entry.id   be052c1f8bd1b6d2b9e0086c3f59c17e
#
_cell.length_a   1.000
_cell.length_b   1.000
_cell.length_c   1.000
_cell.angle_alpha   90.00
_cell.angle_beta   90.00
_cell.angle_gamma   90.00
#
_symmetry.space_group_name_H-M   'P 1'
#
loop_
_entity.id
_entity.type
_entity.pdbx_description
1 polymer ?
#
loop_
_entity_poly.entity_id
_entity_poly.type
_entity_poly.pdbx_seq_one_letter_code
_entity_poly.pdbx_strand_id
1 'polypeptide(L)'
;MTLDLVIVLFLVMYTIMGYIRGFIIRLYDFFTLFFSLFLAFNFSMPLSKLWTLYSLEGLLAPLGEKMNQILIFVIIFFITKFLFQLLGTLLKPFLKKIVSLLKMTRFFDGLLGSILSIIQGVILVYLVLSMIFVPFIKDSKKTIQESRIASFIMETMPDYYSSFIEYDQLDQLTSFDLSLPNEKQAEIVTDFIEQADQNQ
;
A
#
# COMPACT_ATOMS: atom_id res chain seq x y z
N MET A 1 11.69 -0.25 17.15
CA MET A 1 12.09 -1.66 17.37
C MET A 1 10.98 -2.69 17.12
N THR A 2 9.75 -2.48 17.58
CA THR A 2 8.64 -3.44 17.32
C THR A 2 8.26 -3.53 15.84
N LEU A 3 8.20 -2.40 15.13
CA LEU A 3 7.85 -2.36 13.70
C LEU A 3 8.92 -3.04 12.84
N ASP A 4 10.22 -2.80 13.11
CA ASP A 4 11.32 -3.47 12.41
C ASP A 4 11.21 -4.99 12.54
N LEU A 5 10.93 -5.48 13.75
CA LEU A 5 10.79 -6.92 14.00
C LEU A 5 9.64 -7.53 13.18
N VAL A 6 8.50 -6.84 13.12
CA VAL A 6 7.34 -7.30 12.33
C VAL A 6 7.67 -7.33 10.84
N ILE A 7 8.33 -6.29 10.32
CA ILE A 7 8.74 -6.22 8.90
C ILE A 7 9.72 -7.34 8.57
N VAL A 8 10.76 -7.52 9.41
CA VAL A 8 11.76 -8.59 9.19
C VAL A 8 11.11 -9.96 9.24
N LEU A 9 10.27 -10.24 10.22
CA LEU A 9 9.57 -11.52 10.34
C LEU A 9 8.69 -11.77 9.10
N PHE A 10 7.96 -10.76 8.64
CA PHE A 10 7.16 -10.84 7.41
C PHE A 10 8.05 -11.14 6.19
N LEU A 11 9.15 -10.40 5.99
CA LEU A 11 10.05 -10.59 4.86
C LEU A 11 10.72 -11.97 4.89
N VAL A 12 11.13 -12.45 6.05
CA VAL A 12 11.72 -13.80 6.21
C VAL A 12 10.69 -14.87 5.84
N MET A 13 9.49 -14.80 6.40
CA MET A 13 8.42 -15.75 6.05
C MET A 13 8.11 -15.71 4.55
N TYR A 14 8.02 -14.51 3.97
CA TYR A 14 7.71 -14.32 2.56
C TYR A 14 8.83 -14.87 1.65
N THR A 15 10.09 -14.72 2.07
CA THR A 15 11.27 -15.27 1.39
C THR A 15 11.28 -16.81 1.43
N ILE A 16 11.00 -17.42 2.58
CA ILE A 16 10.89 -18.87 2.73
C ILE A 16 9.78 -19.42 1.83
N MET A 17 8.63 -18.76 1.80
CA MET A 17 7.54 -19.13 0.90
C MET A 17 7.95 -19.01 -0.57
N GLY A 18 8.81 -18.05 -0.91
CA GLY A 18 9.38 -17.90 -2.25
C GLY A 18 10.26 -19.05 -2.65
N TYR A 19 11.14 -19.49 -1.75
CA TYR A 19 11.99 -20.65 -1.96
C TYR A 19 11.18 -21.93 -2.21
N ILE A 20 10.14 -22.16 -1.40
CA ILE A 20 9.30 -23.35 -1.50
C ILE A 20 8.46 -23.39 -2.78
N ARG A 21 7.92 -22.22 -3.20
CA ARG A 21 7.06 -22.11 -4.39
C ARG A 21 7.82 -22.13 -5.69
N GLY A 22 9.07 -21.69 -5.68
CA GLY A 22 9.93 -21.59 -6.85
C GLY A 22 9.70 -20.33 -7.70
N PHE A 23 10.62 -20.08 -8.62
CA PHE A 23 10.71 -18.85 -9.41
C PHE A 23 9.50 -18.62 -10.30
N ILE A 24 9.09 -19.61 -11.08
CA ILE A 24 8.01 -19.43 -12.06
C ILE A 24 6.67 -19.08 -11.41
N ILE A 25 6.36 -19.73 -10.28
CA ILE A 25 5.13 -19.41 -9.53
C ILE A 25 5.23 -18.01 -8.92
N ARG A 26 6.42 -17.62 -8.43
CA ARG A 26 6.65 -16.28 -7.90
C ARG A 26 6.64 -15.22 -8.97
N LEU A 27 7.13 -15.52 -10.15
CA LEU A 27 7.03 -14.62 -11.31
C LEU A 27 5.57 -14.34 -11.67
N TYR A 28 4.73 -15.36 -11.67
CA TYR A 28 3.29 -15.18 -11.82
C TYR A 28 2.70 -14.31 -10.71
N ASP A 29 3.03 -14.58 -9.44
CA ASP A 29 2.57 -13.79 -8.28
C ASP A 29 3.03 -12.32 -8.39
N PHE A 30 4.22 -12.08 -8.94
CA PHE A 30 4.78 -10.75 -9.18
C PHE A 30 3.99 -9.99 -10.25
N PHE A 31 3.75 -10.61 -11.40
CA PHE A 31 2.92 -9.99 -12.45
C PHE A 31 1.50 -9.71 -11.96
N THR A 32 0.89 -10.63 -11.22
CA THR A 32 -0.46 -10.39 -10.67
C THR A 32 -0.49 -9.27 -9.64
N LEU A 33 0.60 -9.04 -8.90
CA LEU A 33 0.72 -7.89 -8.00
C LEU A 33 0.66 -6.59 -8.80
N PHE A 34 1.48 -6.45 -9.85
CA PHE A 34 1.49 -5.26 -10.69
C PHE A 34 0.16 -5.01 -11.39
N PHE A 35 -0.46 -6.06 -11.95
CA PHE A 35 -1.78 -5.93 -12.56
C PHE A 35 -2.85 -5.52 -11.55
N SER A 36 -2.81 -6.07 -10.34
CA SER A 36 -3.77 -5.69 -9.29
C SER A 36 -3.57 -4.23 -8.86
N LEU A 37 -2.32 -3.77 -8.75
CA LEU A 37 -2.00 -2.36 -8.47
C LEU A 37 -2.48 -1.45 -9.59
N PHE A 38 -2.18 -1.82 -10.84
CA PHE A 38 -2.58 -1.05 -12.01
C PHE A 38 -4.10 -0.90 -12.09
N LEU A 39 -4.86 -1.98 -11.88
CA LEU A 39 -6.32 -1.92 -11.86
C LEU A 39 -6.84 -1.11 -10.67
N ALA A 40 -6.30 -1.33 -9.47
CA ALA A 40 -6.70 -0.57 -8.30
C ALA A 40 -6.45 0.94 -8.49
N PHE A 41 -5.31 1.31 -9.06
CA PHE A 41 -4.97 2.70 -9.34
C PHE A 41 -5.91 3.37 -10.34
N ASN A 42 -6.19 2.70 -11.46
CA ASN A 42 -7.04 3.26 -12.52
C ASN A 42 -8.53 3.30 -12.13
N PHE A 43 -9.00 2.36 -11.32
CA PHE A 43 -10.42 2.24 -10.99
C PHE A 43 -10.81 2.85 -9.63
N SER A 44 -9.85 3.12 -8.73
CA SER A 44 -10.17 3.69 -7.40
C SER A 44 -10.84 5.05 -7.50
N MET A 45 -10.32 5.95 -8.33
CA MET A 45 -10.86 7.30 -8.47
C MET A 45 -12.28 7.33 -9.08
N PRO A 46 -12.56 6.68 -10.23
CA PRO A 46 -13.93 6.68 -10.76
C PRO A 46 -14.93 5.96 -9.86
N LEU A 47 -14.53 4.86 -9.18
CA LEU A 47 -15.42 4.15 -8.27
C LEU A 47 -15.65 4.91 -6.96
N SER A 48 -14.69 5.68 -6.46
CA SER A 48 -14.86 6.49 -5.24
C SER A 48 -15.91 7.58 -5.41
N LYS A 49 -16.13 8.05 -6.65
CA LYS A 49 -17.18 9.00 -6.97
C LYS A 49 -18.56 8.36 -7.07
N LEU A 50 -18.62 7.06 -7.36
CA LEU A 50 -19.87 6.30 -7.46
C LEU A 50 -20.29 5.69 -6.12
N TRP A 51 -19.32 5.30 -5.30
CA TRP A 51 -19.54 4.64 -4.01
C TRP A 51 -18.82 5.38 -2.89
N THR A 52 -19.58 5.96 -2.00
CA THR A 52 -19.08 6.58 -0.78
C THR A 52 -19.16 5.57 0.36
N LEU A 53 -18.04 4.90 0.66
CA LEU A 53 -17.90 4.02 1.82
C LEU A 53 -17.60 4.80 3.10
N TYR A 54 -16.94 5.95 2.93
CA TYR A 54 -16.56 6.83 4.00
C TYR A 54 -16.77 8.27 3.56
N SER A 55 -17.50 9.05 4.33
CA SER A 55 -17.74 10.47 4.09
C SER A 55 -17.55 11.26 5.37
N LEU A 56 -16.91 12.40 5.26
CA LEU A 56 -16.89 13.43 6.28
C LEU A 56 -17.68 14.61 5.74
N GLU A 57 -18.46 15.25 6.60
CA GLU A 57 -19.28 16.42 6.22
C GLU A 57 -18.57 17.73 6.59
N GLY A 58 -18.95 18.81 5.92
CA GLY A 58 -18.42 20.15 6.17
C GLY A 58 -17.00 20.34 5.66
N LEU A 59 -16.18 21.04 6.44
CA LEU A 59 -14.81 21.44 6.10
C LEU A 59 -13.85 20.26 5.90
N LEU A 60 -14.17 19.09 6.45
CA LEU A 60 -13.38 17.86 6.32
C LEU A 60 -13.81 16.98 5.12
N ALA A 61 -14.75 17.43 4.30
CA ALA A 61 -15.24 16.68 3.15
C ALA A 61 -14.11 16.25 2.19
N PRO A 62 -13.11 17.09 1.81
CA PRO A 62 -12.01 16.68 0.93
C PRO A 62 -11.17 15.54 1.52
N LEU A 63 -10.97 15.53 2.84
CA LEU A 63 -10.28 14.44 3.52
C LEU A 63 -11.11 13.16 3.46
N GLY A 64 -12.42 13.25 3.65
CA GLY A 64 -13.34 12.13 3.51
C GLY A 64 -13.30 11.50 2.11
N GLU A 65 -13.24 12.31 1.06
CA GLU A 65 -13.10 11.84 -0.32
C GLU A 65 -11.78 11.08 -0.55
N LYS A 66 -10.66 11.61 -0.08
CA LYS A 66 -9.35 10.94 -0.18
C LYS A 66 -9.33 9.63 0.60
N MET A 67 -9.85 9.62 1.81
CA MET A 67 -9.99 8.39 2.63
C MET A 67 -10.87 7.35 1.94
N ASN A 68 -11.99 7.79 1.34
CA ASN A 68 -12.87 6.93 0.56
C ASN A 68 -12.15 6.32 -0.65
N GLN A 69 -11.36 7.11 -1.37
CA GLN A 69 -10.56 6.64 -2.51
C GLN A 69 -9.52 5.59 -2.08
N ILE A 70 -8.84 5.79 -0.95
CA ILE A 70 -7.88 4.81 -0.40
C ILE A 70 -8.59 3.51 -0.03
N LEU A 71 -9.74 3.58 0.64
CA LEU A 71 -10.51 2.38 0.99
C LEU A 71 -10.93 1.60 -0.25
N ILE A 72 -11.45 2.28 -1.27
CA ILE A 72 -11.84 1.65 -2.53
C ILE A 72 -10.62 1.07 -3.26
N PHE A 73 -9.47 1.77 -3.27
CA PHE A 73 -8.24 1.24 -3.82
C PHE A 73 -7.84 -0.08 -3.13
N VAL A 74 -7.84 -0.12 -1.80
CA VAL A 74 -7.51 -1.32 -1.03
C VAL A 74 -8.47 -2.46 -1.36
N ILE A 75 -9.76 -2.18 -1.43
CA ILE A 75 -10.78 -3.19 -1.78
C ILE A 75 -10.55 -3.75 -3.19
N ILE A 76 -10.38 -2.88 -4.20
CA ILE A 76 -10.12 -3.31 -5.59
C ILE A 76 -8.84 -4.13 -5.66
N PHE A 77 -7.77 -3.67 -5.00
CA PHE A 77 -6.50 -4.37 -4.97
C PHE A 77 -6.65 -5.79 -4.42
N PHE A 78 -7.29 -5.96 -3.27
CA PHE A 78 -7.46 -7.28 -2.67
C PHE A 78 -8.39 -8.19 -3.48
N ILE A 79 -9.50 -7.65 -4.01
CA ILE A 79 -10.42 -8.43 -4.86
C ILE A 79 -9.68 -8.90 -6.12
N THR A 80 -9.00 -7.99 -6.80
CA THR A 80 -8.27 -8.32 -8.04
C THR A 80 -7.14 -9.31 -7.77
N LYS A 81 -6.39 -9.08 -6.70
CA LYS A 81 -5.31 -10.00 -6.27
C LYS A 81 -5.86 -11.38 -5.96
N PHE A 82 -6.99 -11.47 -5.28
CA PHE A 82 -7.66 -12.74 -4.97
C PHE A 82 -8.13 -13.46 -6.23
N LEU A 83 -8.76 -12.75 -7.17
CA LEU A 83 -9.18 -13.32 -8.46
C LEU A 83 -8.00 -13.88 -9.25
N PHE A 84 -6.91 -13.13 -9.37
CA PHE A 84 -5.69 -13.62 -10.01
C PHE A 84 -5.07 -14.82 -9.27
N GLN A 85 -5.15 -14.86 -7.96
CA GLN A 85 -4.68 -16.00 -7.17
C GLN A 85 -5.51 -17.26 -7.42
N LEU A 86 -6.83 -17.13 -7.59
CA LEU A 86 -7.70 -18.24 -8.02
C LEU A 86 -7.32 -18.73 -9.41
N LEU A 87 -7.15 -17.82 -10.38
CA LEU A 87 -6.68 -18.15 -11.72
C LEU A 87 -5.32 -18.83 -11.69
N GLY A 88 -4.38 -18.33 -10.88
CA GLY A 88 -3.08 -18.96 -10.68
C GLY A 88 -3.17 -20.38 -10.15
N THR A 89 -4.15 -20.66 -9.32
CA THR A 89 -4.38 -22.04 -8.82
C THR A 89 -4.79 -22.99 -9.95
N LEU A 90 -5.60 -22.54 -10.88
CA LEU A 90 -5.97 -23.29 -12.09
C LEU A 90 -4.79 -23.45 -13.05
N LEU A 91 -3.90 -22.44 -13.13
CA LEU A 91 -2.73 -22.45 -14.00
C LEU A 91 -1.53 -23.23 -13.42
N LYS A 92 -1.52 -23.53 -12.13
CA LYS A 92 -0.41 -24.26 -11.46
C LYS A 92 0.10 -25.49 -12.20
N PRO A 93 -0.74 -26.40 -12.74
CA PRO A 93 -0.26 -27.58 -13.46
C PRO A 93 0.51 -27.19 -14.74
N PHE A 94 0.07 -26.14 -15.45
CA PHE A 94 0.76 -25.62 -16.63
C PHE A 94 2.10 -24.97 -16.26
N LEU A 95 2.12 -24.15 -15.20
CA LEU A 95 3.33 -23.49 -14.70
C LEU A 95 4.38 -24.52 -14.26
N LYS A 96 3.98 -25.59 -13.57
CA LYS A 96 4.88 -26.70 -13.21
C LYS A 96 5.46 -27.41 -14.43
N LYS A 97 4.69 -27.57 -15.49
CA LYS A 97 5.18 -28.15 -16.75
C LYS A 97 6.25 -27.27 -17.40
N ILE A 98 6.09 -25.95 -17.36
CA ILE A 98 7.11 -24.97 -17.84
C ILE A 98 8.40 -25.13 -17.03
N VAL A 99 8.32 -25.21 -15.70
CA VAL A 99 9.50 -25.44 -14.83
C VAL A 99 10.24 -26.71 -15.24
N SER A 100 9.52 -27.80 -15.51
CA SER A 100 10.13 -29.07 -15.93
C SER A 100 10.83 -28.99 -17.29
N LEU A 101 10.33 -28.14 -18.20
CA LEU A 101 10.92 -27.91 -19.52
C LEU A 101 12.21 -27.09 -19.44
N LEU A 102 12.30 -26.16 -18.48
CA LEU A 102 13.49 -25.30 -18.28
C LEU A 102 14.67 -26.04 -17.68
N LYS A 103 14.52 -27.33 -17.30
CA LYS A 103 15.58 -28.16 -16.66
C LYS A 103 16.30 -27.46 -15.51
N MET A 104 15.64 -26.51 -14.86
CA MET A 104 16.22 -25.82 -13.70
C MET A 104 16.35 -26.80 -12.53
N THR A 105 17.51 -26.77 -11.86
CA THR A 105 17.65 -27.53 -10.62
C THR A 105 16.78 -26.89 -9.55
N ARG A 106 16.19 -27.71 -8.68
CA ARG A 106 15.29 -27.27 -7.61
C ARG A 106 15.91 -26.18 -6.73
N PHE A 107 17.23 -26.23 -6.56
CA PHE A 107 17.98 -25.24 -5.80
C PHE A 107 17.93 -23.85 -6.45
N PHE A 108 18.24 -23.76 -7.76
CA PHE A 108 18.22 -22.48 -8.48
C PHE A 108 16.81 -21.91 -8.61
N ASP A 109 15.80 -22.76 -8.85
CA ASP A 109 14.40 -22.35 -8.88
C ASP A 109 13.96 -21.74 -7.53
N GLY A 110 14.32 -22.38 -6.41
CA GLY A 110 14.05 -21.86 -5.08
C GLY A 110 14.80 -20.55 -4.77
N LEU A 111 16.09 -20.48 -5.13
CA LEU A 111 16.91 -19.29 -4.88
C LEU A 111 16.37 -18.05 -5.61
N LEU A 112 16.08 -18.19 -6.91
CA LEU A 112 15.49 -17.13 -7.71
C LEU A 112 14.07 -16.76 -7.20
N GLY A 113 13.29 -17.75 -6.77
CA GLY A 113 12.00 -17.54 -6.13
C GLY A 113 12.11 -16.73 -4.83
N SER A 114 13.16 -16.95 -4.03
CA SER A 114 13.44 -16.18 -2.82
C SER A 114 13.75 -14.71 -3.12
N ILE A 115 14.62 -14.46 -4.09
CA ILE A 115 15.02 -13.10 -4.49
C ILE A 115 13.79 -12.32 -4.96
N LEU A 116 12.99 -12.91 -5.84
CA LEU A 116 11.77 -12.29 -6.34
C LEU A 116 10.76 -12.02 -5.22
N SER A 117 10.71 -12.92 -4.22
CA SER A 117 9.86 -12.75 -3.05
C SER A 117 10.30 -11.60 -2.15
N ILE A 118 11.61 -11.38 -1.97
CA ILE A 118 12.10 -10.24 -1.20
C ILE A 118 11.65 -8.94 -1.87
N ILE A 119 11.87 -8.81 -3.18
CA ILE A 119 11.45 -7.61 -3.95
C ILE A 119 9.94 -7.38 -3.80
N GLN A 120 9.14 -8.43 -4.03
CA GLN A 120 7.70 -8.35 -3.89
C GLN A 120 7.25 -8.04 -2.45
N GLY A 121 7.95 -8.62 -1.45
CA GLY A 121 7.69 -8.40 -0.03
C GLY A 121 7.94 -6.94 0.38
N VAL A 122 9.03 -6.33 -0.11
CA VAL A 122 9.33 -4.91 0.13
C VAL A 122 8.26 -4.02 -0.47
N ILE A 123 7.80 -4.30 -1.70
CA ILE A 123 6.70 -3.55 -2.33
C ILE A 123 5.41 -3.67 -1.49
N LEU A 124 5.09 -4.87 -1.00
CA LEU A 124 3.91 -5.07 -0.16
C LEU A 124 4.02 -4.34 1.18
N VAL A 125 5.19 -4.35 1.82
CA VAL A 125 5.43 -3.58 3.05
C VAL A 125 5.24 -2.09 2.80
N TYR A 126 5.81 -1.57 1.72
CA TYR A 126 5.62 -0.17 1.32
C TYR A 126 4.14 0.18 1.14
N LEU A 127 3.37 -0.66 0.43
CA LEU A 127 1.94 -0.43 0.23
C LEU A 127 1.15 -0.44 1.55
N VAL A 128 1.46 -1.38 2.45
CA VAL A 128 0.81 -1.45 3.76
C VAL A 128 1.15 -0.23 4.60
N LEU A 129 2.42 0.18 4.62
CA LEU A 129 2.85 1.37 5.37
C LEU A 129 2.21 2.64 4.82
N SER A 130 2.26 2.85 3.50
CA SER A 130 1.78 4.09 2.87
C SER A 130 0.25 4.20 2.85
N MET A 131 -0.47 3.12 2.58
CA MET A 131 -1.91 3.18 2.35
C MET A 131 -2.77 2.80 3.56
N ILE A 132 -2.23 2.00 4.48
CA ILE A 132 -2.99 1.53 5.65
C ILE A 132 -2.42 2.14 6.93
N PHE A 133 -1.10 2.02 7.12
CA PHE A 133 -0.49 2.43 8.39
C PHE A 133 -0.52 3.94 8.57
N VAL A 134 -0.08 4.70 7.57
CA VAL A 134 -0.02 6.16 7.65
C VAL A 134 -1.40 6.81 7.81
N PRO A 135 -2.43 6.52 6.99
CA PRO A 135 -3.70 7.22 7.10
C PRO A 135 -4.60 6.77 8.24
N PHE A 136 -4.44 5.54 8.75
CA PHE A 136 -5.38 4.98 9.72
C PHE A 136 -4.79 4.82 11.14
N ILE A 137 -3.48 4.98 11.33
CA ILE A 137 -2.85 4.78 12.63
C ILE A 137 -2.31 6.11 13.16
N LYS A 138 -2.79 6.51 14.35
CA LYS A 138 -2.29 7.68 15.05
C LYS A 138 -0.80 7.52 15.34
N ASP A 139 -0.03 8.62 15.24
CA ASP A 139 1.43 8.66 15.43
C ASP A 139 2.23 7.73 14.48
N SER A 140 1.63 7.35 13.35
CA SER A 140 2.24 6.46 12.36
C SER A 140 3.57 7.01 11.82
N LYS A 141 3.66 8.31 11.53
CA LYS A 141 4.88 8.97 11.06
C LYS A 141 6.03 8.80 12.05
N LYS A 142 5.77 9.08 13.34
CA LYS A 142 6.76 8.92 14.40
C LYS A 142 7.22 7.47 14.50
N THR A 143 6.29 6.52 14.47
CA THR A 143 6.60 5.08 14.51
C THR A 143 7.43 4.63 13.30
N ILE A 144 7.17 5.17 12.11
CA ILE A 144 7.96 4.90 10.90
C ILE A 144 9.36 5.49 11.04
N GLN A 145 9.49 6.74 11.50
CA GLN A 145 10.78 7.40 11.72
C GLN A 145 11.65 6.71 12.77
N GLU A 146 11.05 6.13 13.81
CA GLU A 146 11.74 5.32 14.82
C GLU A 146 12.17 3.93 14.30
N SER A 147 11.61 3.48 13.17
CA SER A 147 11.93 2.21 12.53
C SER A 147 12.94 2.42 11.39
N ARG A 148 14.13 1.83 11.51
CA ARG A 148 15.17 1.95 10.47
C ARG A 148 14.75 1.33 9.14
N ILE A 149 14.05 0.21 9.20
CA ILE A 149 13.65 -0.54 8.00
C ILE A 149 12.46 0.14 7.33
N ALA A 150 11.48 0.59 8.11
CA ALA A 150 10.32 1.29 7.56
C ALA A 150 10.72 2.62 6.92
N SER A 151 11.55 3.45 7.58
CA SER A 151 12.03 4.71 7.01
C SER A 151 12.84 4.48 5.73
N PHE A 152 13.75 3.50 5.73
CA PHE A 152 14.54 3.15 4.53
C PHE A 152 13.64 2.73 3.36
N ILE A 153 12.61 1.91 3.61
CA ILE A 153 11.67 1.48 2.56
C ILE A 153 10.88 2.68 2.04
N MET A 154 10.40 3.55 2.93
CA MET A 154 9.62 4.74 2.54
C MET A 154 10.45 5.77 1.77
N GLU A 155 11.72 5.98 2.15
CA GLU A 155 12.64 6.91 1.46
C GLU A 155 13.14 6.37 0.11
N THR A 156 13.26 5.05 -0.03
CA THR A 156 13.79 4.43 -1.27
C THR A 156 12.73 4.32 -2.36
N MET A 157 11.46 4.22 -1.99
CA MET A 157 10.37 4.13 -2.95
C MET A 157 9.94 5.52 -3.41
N PRO A 158 9.65 5.70 -4.73
CA PRO A 158 9.20 7.00 -5.23
C PRO A 158 7.90 7.41 -4.56
N ASP A 159 7.80 8.69 -4.22
CA ASP A 159 6.64 9.34 -3.58
C ASP A 159 5.42 9.44 -4.51
N TYR A 160 5.05 8.32 -5.15
CA TYR A 160 3.82 8.27 -5.97
C TYR A 160 2.56 8.58 -5.16
N TYR A 161 2.65 8.56 -3.85
CA TYR A 161 1.52 8.76 -2.94
C TYR A 161 1.52 10.14 -2.25
N SER A 162 2.58 10.93 -2.37
CA SER A 162 2.56 12.33 -1.90
C SER A 162 1.47 13.14 -2.62
N SER A 163 1.19 12.82 -3.88
CA SER A 163 0.07 13.38 -4.63
C SER A 163 -1.31 12.88 -4.18
N PHE A 164 -1.40 11.77 -3.44
CA PHE A 164 -2.66 11.25 -2.92
C PHE A 164 -2.97 11.76 -1.51
N ILE A 165 -1.93 11.99 -0.70
CA ILE A 165 -2.06 12.46 0.67
C ILE A 165 -0.91 13.42 0.90
N GLU A 166 -1.21 14.68 0.93
CA GLU A 166 -0.31 15.68 1.51
C GLU A 166 -0.27 15.39 3.02
N TYR A 167 0.70 14.55 3.42
CA TYR A 167 0.79 14.00 4.79
C TYR A 167 0.82 15.07 5.87
N ASP A 168 1.31 16.26 5.52
CA ASP A 168 1.37 17.40 6.42
C ASP A 168 -0.03 17.93 6.78
N GLN A 169 -0.97 17.81 5.86
CA GLN A 169 -2.36 18.19 6.08
C GLN A 169 -3.09 17.24 7.04
N LEU A 170 -2.76 15.94 7.02
CA LEU A 170 -3.38 14.95 7.90
C LEU A 170 -2.93 15.10 9.36
N ASP A 171 -1.65 15.43 9.60
CA ASP A 171 -1.14 15.65 10.95
C ASP A 171 -1.73 16.93 11.58
N GLN A 172 -1.94 17.97 10.78
CA GLN A 172 -2.59 19.19 11.26
C GLN A 172 -4.08 18.95 11.55
N LEU A 173 -4.77 18.14 10.74
CA LEU A 173 -6.18 17.80 10.95
C LEU A 173 -6.39 16.79 12.11
N THR A 174 -5.44 15.89 12.35
CA THR A 174 -5.52 14.96 13.51
C THR A 174 -5.13 15.65 14.83
N SER A 175 -4.36 16.75 14.77
CA SER A 175 -4.07 17.62 15.92
C SER A 175 -5.19 18.65 16.18
N PHE A 176 -6.24 18.66 15.35
CA PHE A 176 -7.36 19.58 15.47
C PHE A 176 -8.12 19.29 16.76
N ASP A 177 -8.02 20.21 17.69
CA ASP A 177 -8.74 20.12 18.97
C ASP A 177 -10.22 20.42 18.73
N LEU A 178 -11.03 19.37 18.70
CA LEU A 178 -12.49 19.45 18.57
C LEU A 178 -13.17 20.25 19.71
N SER A 179 -12.42 20.64 20.73
CA SER A 179 -12.91 21.49 21.82
C SER A 179 -12.89 22.99 21.51
N LEU A 180 -12.29 23.42 20.38
CA LEU A 180 -12.25 24.82 19.97
C LEU A 180 -13.62 25.31 19.48
N PRO A 181 -14.01 26.57 19.79
CA PRO A 181 -15.22 27.17 19.22
C PRO A 181 -15.23 27.17 17.69
N ASN A 182 -16.39 26.96 17.08
CA ASN A 182 -16.58 26.86 15.62
C ASN A 182 -15.94 28.01 14.82
N GLU A 183 -15.90 29.22 15.36
CA GLU A 183 -15.28 30.42 14.71
C GLU A 183 -13.76 30.24 14.54
N LYS A 184 -13.06 29.75 15.57
CA LYS A 184 -11.61 29.50 15.49
C LYS A 184 -11.27 28.33 14.60
N GLN A 185 -12.15 27.33 14.55
CA GLN A 185 -12.00 26.23 13.63
C GLN A 185 -12.10 26.70 12.17
N ALA A 186 -13.03 27.60 11.86
CA ALA A 186 -13.18 28.15 10.53
C ALA A 186 -11.98 29.01 10.09
N GLU A 187 -11.42 29.80 11.01
CA GLU A 187 -10.24 30.65 10.76
C GLU A 187 -8.99 29.80 10.41
N ILE A 188 -8.72 28.76 11.19
CA ILE A 188 -7.59 27.86 10.96
C ILE A 188 -7.72 27.13 9.62
N VAL A 189 -8.93 26.72 9.23
CA VAL A 189 -9.18 26.01 7.96
C VAL A 189 -9.09 26.96 6.76
N THR A 190 -9.51 28.22 6.92
CA THR A 190 -9.40 29.22 5.86
C THR A 190 -7.94 29.53 5.55
N ASP A 191 -7.11 29.73 6.59
CA ASP A 191 -5.65 29.90 6.47
C ASP A 191 -4.99 28.69 5.78
N PHE A 192 -5.51 27.50 6.03
CA PHE A 192 -5.00 26.27 5.49
C PHE A 192 -5.30 26.13 3.98
N ILE A 193 -6.50 26.51 3.56
CA ILE A 193 -6.90 26.51 2.15
C ILE A 193 -6.10 27.56 1.36
N GLU A 194 -5.87 28.75 1.93
CA GLU A 194 -5.04 29.78 1.30
C GLU A 194 -3.58 29.36 1.13
N GLN A 195 -3.00 28.64 2.10
CA GLN A 195 -1.64 28.11 1.98
C GLN A 195 -1.53 26.98 0.94
N ALA A 196 -2.55 26.14 0.81
CA ALA A 196 -2.59 25.07 -0.19
C ALA A 196 -2.71 25.62 -1.63
N ASP A 197 -3.44 26.73 -1.82
CA ASP A 197 -3.57 27.39 -3.14
C ASP A 197 -2.30 28.17 -3.55
N GLN A 198 -1.48 28.62 -2.61
CA GLN A 198 -0.23 29.32 -2.91
C GLN A 198 0.93 28.38 -3.29
N ASN A 199 0.80 27.08 -3.04
CA ASN A 199 1.81 26.05 -3.34
C ASN A 199 1.52 25.27 -4.64
N GLN A 200 0.50 25.64 -5.43
CA GLN A 200 0.25 25.10 -6.78
C GLN A 200 0.78 26.04 -7.87
#